data_c38bb2c13efa473ac2030ed53e078df3
#
_entry.id   c38bb2c13efa473ac2030ed53e078df3
#
_cell.length_a   1.000
_cell.length_b   1.000
_cell.length_c   1.000
_cell.angle_alpha   90.00
_cell.angle_beta   90.00
_cell.angle_gamma   90.00
#
_symmetry.space_group_name_H-M   'P 1'
#
loop_
_entity.id
_entity.type
_entity.pdbx_description
1 polymer ?
#
loop_
_entity_poly.entity_id
_entity_poly.type
_entity_poly.pdbx_seq_one_letter_code
_entity_poly.pdbx_strand_id
1 'polypeptide(L)'
;MATKEGRAIWQGEGLKFTGTVPSGASLTFNSEGDAFRPMEMLVLGLAGCTAMDVVDILRKKRQAVSAFEVVARGETAEEHPHKYTSLEVTYIVTGTDIDAASVERAIQLSETKYCGAMATLRQAAPVTTKYEIRVANPQ
;
A
#
# COMPACT_ATOMS: atom_id res chain seq x y z
N MET A 1 8.01 -7.86 -21.36
CA MET A 1 6.79 -8.02 -20.52
C MET A 1 7.12 -8.93 -19.35
N ALA A 2 6.73 -8.56 -18.14
CA ALA A 2 6.98 -9.36 -16.95
C ALA A 2 5.70 -10.07 -16.51
N THR A 3 5.85 -11.29 -16.01
CA THR A 3 4.73 -12.05 -15.48
C THR A 3 4.89 -12.17 -13.97
N LYS A 4 3.81 -11.94 -13.24
CA LYS A 4 3.77 -12.17 -11.80
C LYS A 4 2.80 -13.32 -11.54
N GLU A 5 3.14 -14.14 -10.56
CA GLU A 5 2.33 -15.32 -10.22
C GLU A 5 2.10 -15.36 -8.73
N GLY A 6 0.89 -15.68 -8.33
CA GLY A 6 0.55 -15.96 -6.95
C GLY A 6 -0.12 -17.32 -6.89
N ARG A 7 0.20 -18.09 -5.84
CA ARG A 7 -0.36 -19.44 -5.66
C ARG A 7 -1.01 -19.51 -4.29
N ALA A 8 -2.24 -20.00 -4.25
CA ALA A 8 -2.98 -20.22 -3.02
C ALA A 8 -3.13 -21.72 -2.79
N ILE A 9 -2.63 -22.20 -1.66
CA ILE A 9 -2.64 -23.62 -1.32
C ILE A 9 -3.50 -23.82 -0.07
N TRP A 10 -4.59 -24.59 -0.21
CA TRP A 10 -5.47 -24.89 0.90
C TRP A 10 -4.74 -25.76 1.93
N GLN A 11 -4.88 -25.42 3.22
CA GLN A 11 -4.22 -26.14 4.30
C GLN A 11 -4.98 -27.40 4.77
N GLY A 12 -6.13 -27.69 4.16
CA GLY A 12 -6.89 -28.87 4.49
C GLY A 12 -7.90 -28.69 5.61
N GLU A 13 -8.06 -27.48 6.13
CA GLU A 13 -9.10 -27.20 7.13
C GLU A 13 -9.67 -25.80 6.95
N GLY A 14 -10.97 -25.66 7.17
CA GLY A 14 -11.67 -24.38 7.07
C GLY A 14 -11.37 -23.64 5.78
N LEU A 15 -11.08 -22.36 5.88
CA LEU A 15 -10.73 -21.50 4.75
C LEU A 15 -9.28 -20.98 4.90
N LYS A 16 -8.42 -21.80 5.47
CA LYS A 16 -7.03 -21.45 5.71
C LYS A 16 -6.14 -21.83 4.54
N PHE A 17 -5.40 -20.89 4.02
CA PHE A 17 -4.52 -21.05 2.87
C PHE A 17 -3.12 -20.52 3.15
N THR A 18 -2.15 -21.05 2.45
CA THR A 18 -0.82 -20.43 2.33
C THR A 18 -0.72 -19.84 0.94
N GLY A 19 -0.35 -18.55 0.89
CA GLY A 19 -0.05 -17.88 -0.36
C GLY A 19 1.46 -17.89 -0.59
N THR A 20 1.89 -18.15 -1.82
CA THR A 20 3.30 -18.13 -2.19
C THR A 20 3.49 -17.38 -3.50
N VAL A 21 4.69 -16.85 -3.67
CA VAL A 21 5.11 -16.21 -4.93
C VAL A 21 6.43 -16.84 -5.38
N PRO A 22 6.86 -16.66 -6.65
CA PRO A 22 8.05 -17.33 -7.17
C PRO A 22 9.35 -17.09 -6.40
N SER A 23 9.44 -15.95 -5.69
CA SER A 23 10.63 -15.67 -4.86
C SER A 23 10.76 -16.59 -3.66
N GLY A 24 9.70 -17.32 -3.32
CA GLY A 24 9.64 -18.15 -2.12
C GLY A 24 8.98 -17.45 -0.94
N ALA A 25 8.67 -16.17 -1.05
CA ALA A 25 7.94 -15.48 0.01
C ALA A 25 6.56 -16.10 0.19
N SER A 26 6.11 -16.19 1.43
CA SER A 26 4.81 -16.79 1.75
C SER A 26 4.10 -16.02 2.87
N LEU A 27 2.79 -16.18 2.90
CA LEU A 27 1.96 -15.67 3.99
C LEU A 27 0.75 -16.57 4.17
N THR A 28 0.14 -16.51 5.35
CA THR A 28 -1.10 -17.23 5.63
C THR A 28 -2.28 -16.29 5.49
N PHE A 29 -3.34 -16.73 4.84
CA PHE A 29 -4.59 -15.99 4.83
C PHE A 29 -5.76 -16.89 5.16
N ASN A 30 -6.82 -16.29 5.73
CA ASN A 30 -8.00 -16.99 6.22
C ASN A 30 -9.14 -15.98 6.32
N SER A 31 -10.35 -16.45 6.39
CA SER A 31 -11.51 -15.60 6.68
C SER A 31 -11.66 -15.30 8.19
N GLU A 32 -10.91 -16.00 9.03
CA GLU A 32 -10.98 -15.89 10.49
C GLU A 32 -9.59 -15.77 11.12
N GLY A 33 -9.55 -15.39 12.39
CA GLY A 33 -8.32 -15.34 13.16
C GLY A 33 -7.44 -14.14 12.82
N ASP A 34 -6.16 -14.27 13.07
CA ASP A 34 -5.16 -13.20 12.91
C ASP A 34 -4.51 -13.17 11.52
N ALA A 35 -4.98 -14.01 10.62
CA ALA A 35 -4.43 -14.09 9.28
C ALA A 35 -4.95 -12.95 8.39
N PHE A 36 -4.24 -12.69 7.30
CA PHE A 36 -4.68 -11.73 6.29
C PHE A 36 -5.98 -12.19 5.63
N ARG A 37 -6.83 -11.23 5.27
CA ARG A 37 -7.97 -11.46 4.37
C ARG A 37 -7.55 -11.08 2.95
N PRO A 38 -8.01 -11.81 1.91
CA PRO A 38 -7.63 -11.48 0.54
C PRO A 38 -7.86 -10.03 0.12
N MET A 39 -9.01 -9.44 0.49
CA MET A 39 -9.29 -8.04 0.14
C MET A 39 -8.36 -7.06 0.86
N GLU A 40 -7.91 -7.40 2.08
CA GLU A 40 -6.93 -6.58 2.81
C GLU A 40 -5.59 -6.55 2.09
N MET A 41 -5.22 -7.65 1.43
CA MET A 41 -3.97 -7.73 0.70
C MET A 41 -3.92 -6.76 -0.49
N LEU A 42 -5.07 -6.43 -1.07
CA LEU A 42 -5.14 -5.46 -2.16
C LEU A 42 -4.78 -4.05 -1.67
N VAL A 43 -5.34 -3.62 -0.54
CA VAL A 43 -5.00 -2.29 0.02
C VAL A 43 -3.60 -2.28 0.62
N LEU A 44 -3.15 -3.39 1.21
CA LEU A 44 -1.78 -3.48 1.69
C LEU A 44 -0.79 -3.40 0.52
N GLY A 45 -1.09 -4.06 -0.59
CA GLY A 45 -0.29 -3.95 -1.81
C GLY A 45 -0.22 -2.54 -2.35
N LEU A 46 -1.35 -1.82 -2.34
CA LEU A 46 -1.39 -0.42 -2.73
C LEU A 46 -0.50 0.43 -1.82
N ALA A 47 -0.67 0.30 -0.50
CA ALA A 47 0.14 1.04 0.47
C ALA A 47 1.63 0.76 0.29
N GLY A 48 2.02 -0.51 0.19
CA GLY A 48 3.42 -0.89 0.06
C GLY A 48 4.05 -0.44 -1.25
N CYS A 49 3.32 -0.55 -2.35
CA CYS A 49 3.82 -0.18 -3.66
C CYS A 49 4.14 1.32 -3.73
N THR A 50 3.21 2.18 -3.34
CA THR A 50 3.44 3.62 -3.35
C THR A 50 4.43 4.05 -2.26
N ALA A 51 4.44 3.37 -1.11
CA ALA A 51 5.38 3.68 -0.02
C ALA A 51 6.84 3.51 -0.48
N MET A 52 7.14 2.44 -1.20
CA MET A 52 8.49 2.19 -1.69
C MET A 52 8.95 3.30 -2.64
N ASP A 53 8.07 3.75 -3.54
CA ASP A 53 8.39 4.83 -4.46
C ASP A 53 8.64 6.14 -3.73
N VAL A 54 7.71 6.51 -2.84
CA VAL A 54 7.76 7.82 -2.17
C VAL A 54 8.98 7.94 -1.27
N VAL A 55 9.27 6.90 -0.47
CA VAL A 55 10.44 6.96 0.43
C VAL A 55 11.74 6.99 -0.37
N ASP A 56 11.80 6.27 -1.48
CA ASP A 56 13.00 6.28 -2.33
C ASP A 56 13.23 7.67 -2.94
N ILE A 57 12.18 8.30 -3.44
CA ILE A 57 12.26 9.64 -4.00
C ILE A 57 12.67 10.67 -2.93
N LEU A 58 12.08 10.58 -1.73
CA LEU A 58 12.44 11.49 -0.63
C LEU A 58 13.90 11.34 -0.22
N ARG A 59 14.40 10.11 -0.19
CA ARG A 59 15.81 9.84 0.10
C ARG A 59 16.72 10.44 -0.97
N LYS A 60 16.37 10.28 -2.23
CA LYS A 60 17.13 10.85 -3.36
C LYS A 60 17.11 12.38 -3.34
N LYS A 61 16.03 12.97 -2.85
CA LYS A 61 15.92 14.42 -2.63
C LYS A 61 16.60 14.86 -1.33
N ARG A 62 17.26 13.96 -0.62
CA ARG A 62 17.99 14.21 0.62
C ARG A 62 17.12 14.80 1.72
N GLN A 63 15.86 14.41 1.77
CA GLN A 63 14.97 14.78 2.85
C GLN A 63 15.32 13.98 4.10
N ALA A 64 15.39 14.66 5.25
CA ALA A 64 15.77 14.01 6.51
C ALA A 64 14.59 13.28 7.15
N VAL A 65 14.15 12.19 6.52
CA VAL A 65 13.04 11.38 6.97
C VAL A 65 13.49 10.41 8.05
N SER A 66 12.86 10.47 9.23
CA SER A 66 13.16 9.56 10.34
C SER A 66 12.12 8.44 10.47
N ALA A 67 10.89 8.66 9.98
CA ALA A 67 9.85 7.64 9.95
C ALA A 67 8.90 7.92 8.78
N PHE A 68 8.36 6.87 8.22
CA PHE A 68 7.44 6.99 7.09
C PHE A 68 6.41 5.87 7.15
N GLU A 69 5.17 6.25 6.94
CA GLU A 69 4.05 5.32 7.00
C GLU A 69 3.05 5.67 5.91
N VAL A 70 2.48 4.66 5.28
CA VAL A 70 1.39 4.85 4.32
C VAL A 70 0.22 3.99 4.73
N VAL A 71 -0.95 4.61 4.82
CA VAL A 71 -2.19 3.93 5.15
C VAL A 71 -3.11 3.98 3.94
N ALA A 72 -3.48 2.82 3.42
CA ALA A 72 -4.48 2.72 2.36
C ALA A 72 -5.77 2.16 2.97
N ARG A 73 -6.87 2.84 2.73
CA ARG A 73 -8.19 2.45 3.24
C ARG A 73 -9.14 2.29 2.07
N GLY A 74 -10.00 1.29 2.13
CA GLY A 74 -11.02 1.08 1.12
C GLY A 74 -12.38 0.88 1.75
N GLU A 75 -13.39 1.53 1.17
CA GLU A 75 -14.79 1.28 1.52
C GLU A 75 -15.31 0.22 0.57
N THR A 76 -16.00 -0.79 1.10
CA THR A 76 -16.56 -1.87 0.29
C THR A 76 -18.07 -1.74 0.18
N ALA A 77 -18.62 -2.21 -0.95
CA ALA A 77 -20.06 -2.25 -1.14
C ALA A 77 -20.71 -3.19 -0.11
N GLU A 78 -21.91 -2.85 0.34
CA GLU A 78 -22.64 -3.67 1.29
C GLU A 78 -23.09 -5.01 0.72
N GLU A 79 -23.35 -5.05 -0.58
CA GLU A 79 -23.79 -6.25 -1.27
C GLU A 79 -22.63 -7.02 -1.90
N HIS A 80 -22.79 -8.33 -2.04
CA HIS A 80 -21.80 -9.14 -2.76
C HIS A 80 -21.63 -8.64 -4.19
N PRO A 81 -20.40 -8.63 -4.69
CA PRO A 81 -19.21 -9.26 -4.10
C PRO A 81 -18.39 -8.37 -3.16
N HIS A 82 -18.93 -7.34 -2.57
CA HIS A 82 -18.25 -6.44 -1.62
C HIS A 82 -17.00 -5.80 -2.22
N LYS A 83 -17.11 -5.33 -3.46
CA LYS A 83 -15.98 -4.68 -4.14
C LYS A 83 -15.67 -3.33 -3.49
N TYR A 84 -14.44 -2.86 -3.65
CA TYR A 84 -14.10 -1.51 -3.23
C TYR A 84 -14.86 -0.47 -4.05
N THR A 85 -15.48 0.48 -3.36
CA THR A 85 -16.22 1.59 -3.99
C THR A 85 -15.43 2.89 -3.94
N SER A 86 -14.49 3.01 -3.01
CA SER A 86 -13.57 4.14 -2.91
C SER A 86 -12.32 3.72 -2.17
N LEU A 87 -11.21 4.39 -2.47
CA LEU A 87 -9.92 4.15 -1.84
C LEU A 87 -9.34 5.49 -1.37
N GLU A 88 -8.67 5.47 -0.23
CA GLU A 88 -7.98 6.64 0.31
C GLU A 88 -6.58 6.24 0.71
N VAL A 89 -5.59 7.05 0.32
CA VAL A 89 -4.19 6.83 0.68
C VAL A 89 -3.70 8.03 1.48
N THR A 90 -3.16 7.77 2.66
CA THR A 90 -2.59 8.79 3.53
C THR A 90 -1.10 8.51 3.73
N TYR A 91 -0.27 9.51 3.44
CA TYR A 91 1.19 9.42 3.62
C TYR A 91 1.55 10.20 4.87
N ILE A 92 2.28 9.58 5.79
CA ILE A 92 2.71 10.22 7.04
C ILE A 92 4.22 10.24 7.06
N VAL A 93 4.80 11.44 6.90
CA VAL A 93 6.24 11.65 6.83
C VAL A 93 6.69 12.33 8.11
N THR A 94 7.60 11.70 8.85
CA THR A 94 8.18 12.28 10.04
C THR A 94 9.65 12.59 9.78
N GLY A 95 10.09 13.77 10.13
CA GLY A 95 11.49 14.16 9.93
C GLY A 95 11.79 15.56 10.36
N THR A 96 12.96 16.05 9.97
CA THR A 96 13.45 17.39 10.29
C THR A 96 13.53 18.22 9.02
N ASP A 97 12.93 19.41 9.05
CA ASP A 97 12.92 20.34 7.92
C ASP A 97 12.43 19.70 6.62
N ILE A 98 11.40 18.89 6.71
CA ILE A 98 10.82 18.22 5.53
C ILE A 98 10.14 19.25 4.63
N ASP A 99 10.54 19.28 3.37
CA ASP A 99 9.97 20.20 2.38
C ASP A 99 8.66 19.65 1.82
N ALA A 100 7.57 20.37 2.06
CA ALA A 100 6.24 19.95 1.62
C ALA A 100 6.16 19.77 0.10
N ALA A 101 6.81 20.64 -0.67
CA ALA A 101 6.81 20.54 -2.13
C ALA A 101 7.50 19.25 -2.60
N SER A 102 8.55 18.82 -1.90
CA SER A 102 9.23 17.56 -2.19
C SER A 102 8.35 16.36 -1.89
N VAL A 103 7.58 16.42 -0.80
CA VAL A 103 6.62 15.35 -0.46
C VAL A 103 5.53 15.26 -1.52
N GLU A 104 4.93 16.39 -1.88
CA GLU A 104 3.89 16.45 -2.91
C GLU A 104 4.39 15.90 -4.25
N ARG A 105 5.61 16.28 -4.64
CA ARG A 105 6.21 15.82 -5.88
C ARG A 105 6.49 14.31 -5.86
N ALA A 106 6.97 13.79 -4.74
CA ALA A 106 7.23 12.36 -4.60
C ALA A 106 5.93 11.55 -4.72
N ILE A 107 4.87 12.02 -4.05
CA ILE A 107 3.55 11.39 -4.14
C ILE A 107 3.02 11.43 -5.57
N GLN A 108 3.08 12.59 -6.20
CA GLN A 108 2.62 12.74 -7.59
C GLN A 108 3.35 11.79 -8.54
N LEU A 109 4.66 11.69 -8.42
CA LEU A 109 5.46 10.79 -9.27
C LEU A 109 5.09 9.33 -9.05
N SER A 110 4.91 8.91 -7.80
CA SER A 110 4.49 7.54 -7.52
C SER A 110 3.11 7.27 -8.12
N GLU A 111 2.14 8.12 -7.85
CA GLU A 111 0.75 7.87 -8.20
C GLU A 111 0.45 7.99 -9.69
N THR A 112 1.22 8.79 -10.42
CA THR A 112 0.99 9.00 -11.85
C THR A 112 1.96 8.25 -12.77
N LYS A 113 3.11 7.82 -12.25
CA LYS A 113 4.15 7.25 -13.10
C LYS A 113 4.68 5.89 -12.66
N TYR A 114 4.89 5.67 -11.37
CA TYR A 114 5.64 4.51 -10.91
C TYR A 114 4.85 3.42 -10.22
N CYS A 115 3.76 3.75 -9.51
CA CYS A 115 3.02 2.77 -8.74
C CYS A 115 2.06 1.94 -9.60
N GLY A 116 2.45 0.70 -9.89
CA GLY A 116 1.60 -0.21 -10.66
C GLY A 116 0.31 -0.57 -9.94
N ALA A 117 0.35 -0.67 -8.61
CA ALA A 117 -0.85 -0.95 -7.83
C ALA A 117 -1.87 0.20 -7.94
N MET A 118 -1.40 1.45 -7.86
CA MET A 118 -2.26 2.62 -8.03
C MET A 118 -2.88 2.64 -9.44
N ALA A 119 -2.06 2.44 -10.46
CA ALA A 119 -2.53 2.43 -11.84
C ALA A 119 -3.59 1.35 -12.07
N THR A 120 -3.42 0.20 -11.44
CA THR A 120 -4.35 -0.93 -11.55
C THR A 120 -5.65 -0.65 -10.79
N LEU A 121 -5.54 -0.26 -9.52
CA LEU A 121 -6.71 -0.14 -8.64
C LEU A 121 -7.57 1.09 -8.91
N ARG A 122 -6.99 2.17 -9.42
CA ARG A 122 -7.79 3.37 -9.75
C ARG A 122 -8.78 3.12 -10.89
N GLN A 123 -8.55 2.09 -11.69
CA GLN A 123 -9.52 1.69 -12.71
C GLN A 123 -10.79 1.11 -12.11
N ALA A 124 -10.69 0.57 -10.90
CA ALA A 124 -11.81 -0.09 -10.22
C ALA A 124 -12.59 0.88 -9.31
N ALA A 125 -11.91 1.83 -8.68
CA ALA A 125 -12.51 2.73 -7.70
C ALA A 125 -11.76 4.06 -7.65
N PRO A 126 -12.45 5.18 -7.36
CA PRO A 126 -11.79 6.47 -7.21
C PRO A 126 -10.85 6.45 -6.01
N VAL A 127 -9.71 7.10 -6.14
CA VAL A 127 -8.69 7.18 -5.10
C VAL A 127 -8.49 8.63 -4.69
N THR A 128 -8.56 8.90 -3.39
CA THR A 128 -8.22 10.19 -2.82
C THR A 128 -6.92 10.07 -2.06
N THR A 129 -6.13 11.14 -2.07
CA THR A 129 -4.79 11.16 -1.47
C THR A 129 -4.66 12.32 -0.51
N LYS A 130 -4.04 12.07 0.63
CA LYS A 130 -3.67 13.13 1.55
C LYS A 130 -2.33 12.79 2.22
N TYR A 131 -1.68 13.80 2.76
CA TYR A 131 -0.43 13.59 3.47
C TYR A 131 -0.34 14.48 4.70
N GLU A 132 0.55 14.09 5.59
CA GLU A 132 0.80 14.80 6.83
C GLU A 132 2.32 14.76 7.07
N ILE A 133 2.88 15.90 7.46
CA ILE A 133 4.29 16.02 7.81
C ILE A 133 4.36 16.22 9.32
N ARG A 134 5.09 15.33 10.01
CA ARG A 134 5.31 15.41 11.45
C ARG A 134 6.77 15.79 11.72
N VAL A 135 6.97 16.68 12.68
CA VAL A 135 8.32 17.05 13.10
C VAL A 135 8.88 15.94 13.98
N ALA A 136 10.11 15.51 13.68
CA ALA A 136 10.79 14.51 14.50
C ALA A 136 10.96 15.05 15.91
N ASN A 137 10.73 14.16 16.90
CA ASN A 137 10.84 14.57 18.30
C ASN A 137 12.28 14.90 18.62
N PRO A 138 12.60 16.16 19.00
CA PRO A 138 13.99 16.53 19.33
C PRO A 138 14.41 15.86 20.63
N GLN A 139 15.56 15.21 20.60
CA GLN A 139 16.16 14.57 21.77
C GLN A 139 17.44 15.31 22.15
#